data_18496e242912f863fb3b1d86575ae140
#
_entry.id   18496e242912f863fb3b1d86575ae140
#
_cell.length_a   1.000
_cell.length_b   1.000
_cell.length_c   1.000
_cell.angle_alpha   90.00
_cell.angle_beta   90.00
_cell.angle_gamma   90.00
#
_symmetry.space_group_name_H-M   'P 1'
#
loop_
_entity.id
_entity.type
_entity.pdbx_description
1 polymer ?
#
loop_
_entity_poly.entity_id
_entity_poly.type
_entity_poly.pdbx_seq_one_letter_code
_entity_poly.pdbx_strand_id
1 'polypeptide(L)'
;MTNALVTFTPAQLRVIRSTVARDADDGEFSLFMEACRSYGLDPFRKQICLVVYNKDKPDRRSHAIIVMRDGLRVMASRCGDYRPASDPPEFMTDPDLVGPTNPHGLIVCSVQLWKQDRRGDWFPVRGEAYWDEFAPVKEVWAEDDSGRRRPSGKFTLDPTSPYAKMPRLMLQKCAEAQALRAGWPETFGGVYTEAEMHRAEAEANAAEIVRKYEVEERQRMLGGPGLLMVFDDTARLEKVPIGSAADRIMEFLQSADPKEAYNFGLRNTEALREFWAQCPVDALTIKKEIELRSKDYKPEERAA
;
A
#
# COMPACT_ATOMS: atom_id res chain seq x y z
N MET A 1 33.89 9.37 -19.02
CA MET A 1 34.80 9.06 -17.91
C MET A 1 34.46 7.64 -17.40
N THR A 2 35.45 6.76 -17.40
CA THR A 2 35.32 5.38 -16.96
C THR A 2 34.92 5.39 -15.46
N ASN A 3 33.74 4.91 -15.16
CA ASN A 3 33.30 4.67 -13.79
C ASN A 3 34.31 3.69 -13.17
N ALA A 4 35.13 4.14 -12.21
CA ALA A 4 35.99 3.21 -11.47
C ALA A 4 35.06 2.23 -10.75
N LEU A 5 35.05 0.99 -11.20
CA LEU A 5 34.26 -0.08 -10.54
C LEU A 5 34.64 -0.11 -9.06
N VAL A 6 33.66 0.13 -8.20
CA VAL A 6 33.87 0.01 -6.75
C VAL A 6 34.14 -1.46 -6.44
N THR A 7 35.37 -1.78 -6.07
CA THR A 7 35.78 -3.13 -5.69
C THR A 7 35.87 -3.23 -4.18
N PHE A 8 35.36 -4.33 -3.62
CA PHE A 8 35.37 -4.58 -2.18
C PHE A 8 36.22 -5.83 -1.89
N THR A 9 37.06 -5.75 -0.89
CA THR A 9 37.80 -6.90 -0.38
C THR A 9 36.86 -7.90 0.31
N PRO A 10 37.23 -9.19 0.45
CA PRO A 10 36.41 -10.16 1.19
C PRO A 10 36.08 -9.74 2.62
N ALA A 11 36.97 -9.00 3.28
CA ALA A 11 36.72 -8.46 4.62
C ALA A 11 35.64 -7.37 4.59
N GLN A 12 35.69 -6.46 3.63
CA GLN A 12 34.67 -5.42 3.44
C GLN A 12 33.30 -6.02 3.10
N LEU A 13 33.25 -7.04 2.22
CA LEU A 13 32.00 -7.74 1.91
C LEU A 13 31.35 -8.34 3.16
N ARG A 14 32.14 -8.96 4.05
CA ARG A 14 31.60 -9.47 5.34
C ARG A 14 31.02 -8.35 6.21
N VAL A 15 31.70 -7.19 6.27
CA VAL A 15 31.18 -6.05 7.04
C VAL A 15 29.90 -5.50 6.43
N ILE A 16 29.84 -5.30 5.11
CA ILE A 16 28.61 -4.84 4.42
C ILE A 16 27.46 -5.82 4.72
N ARG A 17 27.73 -7.13 4.60
CA ARG A 17 26.75 -8.18 4.87
C ARG A 17 26.19 -8.12 6.29
N SER A 18 27.07 -7.93 7.28
CA SER A 18 26.66 -7.92 8.68
C SER A 18 26.07 -6.60 9.17
N THR A 19 26.16 -5.51 8.40
CA THR A 19 25.71 -4.16 8.80
C THR A 19 24.64 -3.60 7.87
N VAL A 20 25.01 -3.27 6.65
CA VAL A 20 24.13 -2.57 5.68
C VAL A 20 23.10 -3.52 5.07
N ALA A 21 23.45 -4.81 4.89
CA ALA A 21 22.60 -5.84 4.27
C ALA A 21 22.35 -7.02 5.21
N ARG A 22 22.22 -6.76 6.52
CA ARG A 22 22.13 -7.79 7.57
C ARG A 22 20.97 -8.75 7.38
N ASP A 23 19.83 -8.26 6.93
CA ASP A 23 18.61 -9.04 6.79
C ASP A 23 18.46 -9.68 5.39
N ALA A 24 19.42 -9.45 4.48
CA ALA A 24 19.41 -9.95 3.11
C ALA A 24 19.75 -11.45 3.02
N ASP A 25 19.13 -12.16 2.08
CA ASP A 25 19.60 -13.47 1.64
C ASP A 25 20.80 -13.35 0.68
N ASP A 26 21.29 -14.48 0.17
CA ASP A 26 22.49 -14.49 -0.70
C ASP A 26 22.22 -13.88 -2.06
N GLY A 27 21.01 -14.07 -2.61
CA GLY A 27 20.60 -13.49 -3.88
C GLY A 27 20.40 -11.97 -3.79
N GLU A 28 19.70 -11.53 -2.76
CA GLU A 28 19.47 -10.10 -2.46
C GLU A 28 20.80 -9.37 -2.21
N PHE A 29 21.71 -10.00 -1.47
CA PHE A 29 23.04 -9.45 -1.22
C PHE A 29 23.86 -9.34 -2.51
N SER A 30 23.85 -10.36 -3.36
CA SER A 30 24.56 -10.37 -4.63
C SER A 30 24.03 -9.27 -5.56
N LEU A 31 22.69 -9.12 -5.66
CA LEU A 31 22.05 -8.06 -6.42
C LEU A 31 22.42 -6.67 -5.89
N PHE A 32 22.42 -6.50 -4.57
CA PHE A 32 22.83 -5.24 -3.94
C PHE A 32 24.28 -4.88 -4.25
N MET A 33 25.19 -5.85 -4.19
CA MET A 33 26.60 -5.62 -4.51
C MET A 33 26.80 -5.26 -5.97
N GLU A 34 26.01 -5.85 -6.89
CA GLU A 34 26.03 -5.49 -8.30
C GLU A 34 25.50 -4.09 -8.56
N ALA A 35 24.45 -3.68 -7.86
CA ALA A 35 23.94 -2.31 -7.89
C ALA A 35 25.00 -1.31 -7.38
N CYS A 36 25.69 -1.62 -6.27
CA CYS A 36 26.78 -0.77 -5.78
C CYS A 36 27.87 -0.56 -6.84
N ARG A 37 28.24 -1.62 -7.58
CA ARG A 37 29.24 -1.55 -8.67
C ARG A 37 28.71 -0.77 -9.86
N SER A 38 27.50 -1.09 -10.31
CA SER A 38 26.87 -0.46 -11.48
C SER A 38 26.69 1.04 -11.29
N TYR A 39 26.19 1.46 -10.12
CA TYR A 39 26.03 2.88 -9.80
C TYR A 39 27.33 3.54 -9.32
N GLY A 40 28.38 2.76 -9.05
CA GLY A 40 29.62 3.24 -8.47
C GLY A 40 29.43 3.86 -7.08
N LEU A 41 28.52 3.35 -6.27
CA LEU A 41 28.15 3.88 -4.96
C LEU A 41 28.76 3.06 -3.83
N ASP A 42 29.15 3.76 -2.77
CA ASP A 42 29.82 3.18 -1.60
C ASP A 42 28.83 3.06 -0.41
N PRO A 43 28.47 1.82 -0.01
CA PRO A 43 27.58 1.61 1.15
C PRO A 43 28.22 2.03 2.49
N PHE A 44 29.55 2.05 2.61
CA PHE A 44 30.22 2.57 3.82
C PHE A 44 30.02 4.07 3.99
N ARG A 45 29.87 4.81 2.89
CA ARG A 45 29.55 6.24 2.88
C ARG A 45 28.05 6.51 2.97
N LYS A 46 27.23 5.48 3.19
CA LYS A 46 25.77 5.58 3.21
C LYS A 46 25.18 6.20 1.94
N GLN A 47 25.78 5.94 0.78
CA GLN A 47 25.29 6.41 -0.51
C GLN A 47 24.18 5.53 -1.07
N ILE A 48 24.18 4.25 -0.67
CA ILE A 48 23.23 3.22 -1.10
C ILE A 48 23.00 2.26 0.05
N CYS A 49 21.78 1.75 0.22
CA CYS A 49 21.44 0.73 1.20
C CYS A 49 20.46 -0.29 0.62
N LEU A 50 20.37 -1.43 1.28
CA LEU A 50 19.39 -2.48 0.99
C LEU A 50 18.42 -2.56 2.17
N VAL A 51 17.13 -2.46 1.89
CA VAL A 51 16.05 -2.64 2.86
C VAL A 51 15.31 -3.92 2.52
N VAL A 52 15.13 -4.79 3.51
CA VAL A 52 14.35 -6.03 3.37
C VAL A 52 13.07 -5.89 4.19
N TYR A 53 11.94 -6.01 3.51
CA TYR A 53 10.62 -5.94 4.09
C TYR A 53 10.08 -7.34 4.39
N ASN A 54 9.25 -7.46 5.41
CA ASN A 54 8.61 -8.73 5.80
C ASN A 54 9.60 -9.91 5.91
N LYS A 55 10.78 -9.66 6.46
CA LYS A 55 11.89 -10.62 6.53
C LYS A 55 11.52 -11.98 7.15
N ASP A 56 10.54 -11.98 8.06
CA ASP A 56 10.06 -13.16 8.79
C ASP A 56 8.87 -13.85 8.09
N LYS A 57 8.44 -13.36 6.90
CA LYS A 57 7.30 -13.87 6.15
C LYS A 57 7.73 -14.21 4.71
N PRO A 58 8.13 -15.48 4.44
CA PRO A 58 8.66 -15.88 3.12
C PRO A 58 7.75 -15.51 1.94
N ASP A 59 6.43 -15.69 2.10
CA ASP A 59 5.43 -15.46 1.05
C ASP A 59 5.24 -13.95 0.70
N ARG A 60 5.75 -13.06 1.55
CA ARG A 60 5.60 -11.60 1.41
C ARG A 60 6.93 -10.85 1.49
N ARG A 61 8.01 -11.62 1.55
CA ARG A 61 9.35 -11.06 1.58
C ARG A 61 9.59 -10.24 0.31
N SER A 62 10.06 -9.03 0.48
CA SER A 62 10.45 -8.15 -0.61
C SER A 62 11.67 -7.34 -0.20
N HIS A 63 12.39 -6.82 -1.18
CA HIS A 63 13.54 -5.97 -0.92
C HIS A 63 13.54 -4.75 -1.83
N ALA A 64 14.18 -3.67 -1.38
CA ALA A 64 14.41 -2.48 -2.18
C ALA A 64 15.86 -2.02 -2.03
N ILE A 65 16.48 -1.68 -3.15
CA ILE A 65 17.77 -1.01 -3.19
C ILE A 65 17.49 0.49 -3.25
N ILE A 66 17.91 1.18 -2.21
CA ILE A 66 17.61 2.61 -1.99
C ILE A 66 18.89 3.40 -2.15
N VAL A 67 18.87 4.37 -3.05
CA VAL A 67 19.95 5.33 -3.18
C VAL A 67 19.67 6.55 -2.31
N MET A 68 20.56 6.80 -1.37
CA MET A 68 20.45 7.93 -0.48
C MET A 68 20.72 9.25 -1.22
N ARG A 69 20.24 10.37 -0.68
CA ARG A 69 20.40 11.71 -1.29
C ARG A 69 21.85 12.00 -1.72
N ASP A 70 22.81 11.67 -0.88
CA ASP A 70 24.22 11.93 -1.19
C ASP A 70 24.72 11.02 -2.32
N GLY A 71 24.18 9.79 -2.43
CA GLY A 71 24.42 8.89 -3.55
C GLY A 71 23.91 9.47 -4.87
N LEU A 72 22.68 10.02 -4.87
CA LEU A 72 22.14 10.70 -6.06
C LEU A 72 23.02 11.86 -6.51
N ARG A 73 23.48 12.69 -5.58
CA ARG A 73 24.35 13.83 -5.88
C ARG A 73 25.72 13.40 -6.42
N VAL A 74 26.25 12.30 -5.89
CA VAL A 74 27.49 11.70 -6.42
C VAL A 74 27.30 11.22 -7.86
N MET A 75 26.19 10.55 -8.16
CA MET A 75 25.84 10.13 -9.52
C MET A 75 25.69 11.35 -10.44
N ALA A 76 24.93 12.36 -10.01
CA ALA A 76 24.71 13.58 -10.76
C ALA A 76 26.02 14.33 -11.08
N SER A 77 26.92 14.44 -10.11
CA SER A 77 28.20 15.11 -10.29
C SER A 77 29.11 14.45 -11.36
N ARG A 78 28.85 13.16 -11.64
CA ARG A 78 29.60 12.42 -12.68
C ARG A 78 29.06 12.60 -14.10
N CYS A 79 27.82 13.11 -14.23
CA CYS A 79 27.22 13.33 -15.54
C CYS A 79 27.97 14.41 -16.35
N GLY A 80 28.68 15.30 -15.68
CA GLY A 80 29.47 16.35 -16.32
C GLY A 80 28.66 17.56 -16.79
N ASP A 81 27.38 17.40 -17.00
CA ASP A 81 26.39 18.42 -17.40
C ASP A 81 25.44 18.82 -16.27
N TYR A 82 25.79 18.49 -15.03
CA TYR A 82 25.01 18.77 -13.81
C TYR A 82 25.57 19.95 -13.03
N ARG A 83 24.66 20.80 -12.54
CA ARG A 83 24.96 21.84 -11.57
C ARG A 83 23.88 21.80 -10.46
N PRO A 84 24.27 21.79 -9.17
CA PRO A 84 23.32 21.80 -8.08
C PRO A 84 22.47 23.08 -8.04
N ALA A 85 21.38 23.04 -7.29
CA ALA A 85 20.57 24.23 -7.01
C ALA A 85 21.42 25.36 -6.44
N SER A 86 21.27 26.56 -6.98
CA SER A 86 21.84 27.79 -6.44
C SER A 86 20.94 28.41 -5.38
N ASP A 87 19.63 28.16 -5.49
CA ASP A 87 18.60 28.74 -4.65
C ASP A 87 18.06 27.71 -3.67
N PRO A 88 17.53 28.16 -2.52
CA PRO A 88 16.86 27.27 -1.56
C PRO A 88 15.60 26.66 -2.21
N PRO A 89 15.14 25.49 -1.71
CA PRO A 89 13.89 24.90 -2.18
C PRO A 89 12.70 25.81 -1.90
N GLU A 90 11.79 25.90 -2.83
CA GLU A 90 10.54 26.64 -2.70
C GLU A 90 9.45 25.75 -2.09
N PHE A 91 8.72 26.25 -1.11
CA PHE A 91 7.60 25.55 -0.48
C PHE A 91 6.32 26.36 -0.64
N MET A 92 5.28 25.73 -1.12
CA MET A 92 3.93 26.29 -1.09
C MET A 92 3.16 25.66 0.08
N THR A 93 2.49 26.50 0.85
CA THR A 93 1.69 26.09 2.00
C THR A 93 0.33 26.75 1.96
N ASP A 94 -0.68 26.05 2.48
CA ASP A 94 -2.03 26.59 2.67
C ASP A 94 -2.50 26.28 4.10
N PRO A 95 -2.80 27.31 4.90
CA PRO A 95 -3.32 27.13 6.26
C PRO A 95 -4.62 26.33 6.34
N ASP A 96 -5.44 26.39 5.30
CA ASP A 96 -6.73 25.68 5.25
C ASP A 96 -6.55 24.15 5.10
N LEU A 97 -5.36 23.70 4.68
CA LEU A 97 -5.01 22.30 4.58
C LEU A 97 -4.38 21.71 5.85
N VAL A 98 -4.26 22.53 6.91
CA VAL A 98 -3.72 22.02 8.19
C VAL A 98 -4.68 21.03 8.82
N GLY A 99 -4.20 19.82 9.06
CA GLY A 99 -5.00 18.75 9.63
C GLY A 99 -4.15 17.53 10.04
N PRO A 100 -4.80 16.46 10.50
CA PRO A 100 -4.10 15.27 11.00
C PRO A 100 -3.14 14.63 10.00
N THR A 101 -3.43 14.69 8.70
CA THR A 101 -2.58 14.14 7.63
C THR A 101 -1.56 15.12 7.11
N ASN A 102 -1.76 16.42 7.38
CA ASN A 102 -0.88 17.50 6.93
C ASN A 102 -0.74 18.58 8.01
N PRO A 103 0.03 18.34 9.07
CA PRO A 103 0.12 19.28 10.21
C PRO A 103 0.71 20.66 9.88
N HIS A 104 1.33 20.79 8.71
CA HIS A 104 2.01 22.02 8.30
C HIS A 104 1.36 22.72 7.08
N GLY A 105 0.24 22.19 6.56
CA GLY A 105 -0.42 22.73 5.38
C GLY A 105 0.47 22.76 4.14
N LEU A 106 1.45 21.84 4.02
CA LEU A 106 2.36 21.76 2.89
C LEU A 106 1.60 21.27 1.64
N ILE A 107 1.72 21.99 0.53
CA ILE A 107 1.16 21.56 -0.77
C ILE A 107 2.25 20.88 -1.58
N VAL A 108 3.31 21.62 -1.89
CA VAL A 108 4.36 21.19 -2.80
C VAL A 108 5.70 21.77 -2.37
N CYS A 109 6.75 21.01 -2.67
CA CYS A 109 8.13 21.50 -2.67
C CYS A 109 8.66 21.47 -4.10
N SER A 110 9.26 22.57 -4.54
CA SER A 110 9.93 22.67 -5.85
C SER A 110 11.42 22.85 -5.65
N VAL A 111 12.21 22.10 -6.44
CA VAL A 111 13.68 22.18 -6.49
C VAL A 111 14.09 22.43 -7.92
N GLN A 112 14.98 23.39 -8.15
CA GLN A 112 15.54 23.68 -9.45
C GLN A 112 17.01 23.26 -9.51
N LEU A 113 17.34 22.38 -10.45
CA LEU A 113 18.70 21.99 -10.83
C LEU A 113 19.04 22.60 -12.16
N TRP A 114 20.30 22.52 -12.56
CA TRP A 114 20.75 23.02 -13.85
C TRP A 114 21.40 21.91 -14.67
N LYS A 115 21.00 21.83 -15.93
CA LYS A 115 21.59 20.91 -16.91
C LYS A 115 22.23 21.71 -18.06
N GLN A 116 23.38 21.26 -18.52
CA GLN A 116 24.05 21.83 -19.70
C GLN A 116 23.60 21.08 -20.97
N ASP A 117 23.22 21.82 -21.97
CA ASP A 117 22.91 21.26 -23.29
C ASP A 117 24.18 20.95 -24.10
N ARG A 118 24.00 20.38 -25.30
CA ARG A 118 25.12 20.04 -26.19
C ARG A 118 25.86 21.28 -26.74
N ARG A 119 25.30 22.47 -26.63
CA ARG A 119 25.89 23.74 -27.04
C ARG A 119 26.69 24.40 -25.92
N GLY A 120 26.58 23.89 -24.72
CA GLY A 120 27.22 24.44 -23.52
C GLY A 120 26.34 25.41 -22.72
N ASP A 121 25.08 25.61 -23.12
CA ASP A 121 24.15 26.49 -22.44
C ASP A 121 23.49 25.78 -21.24
N TRP A 122 23.36 26.49 -20.11
CA TRP A 122 22.72 26.00 -18.93
C TRP A 122 21.23 26.30 -18.95
N PHE A 123 20.38 25.30 -18.72
CA PHE A 123 18.95 25.46 -18.57
C PHE A 123 18.44 24.81 -17.28
N PRO A 124 17.35 25.35 -16.69
CA PRO A 124 16.80 24.83 -15.44
C PRO A 124 16.05 23.53 -15.67
N VAL A 125 16.21 22.60 -14.72
CA VAL A 125 15.41 21.38 -14.60
C VAL A 125 14.71 21.43 -13.24
N ARG A 126 13.38 21.45 -13.23
CA ARG A 126 12.59 21.50 -12.04
C ARG A 126 12.07 20.11 -11.67
N GLY A 127 12.01 19.84 -10.38
CA GLY A 127 11.32 18.71 -9.82
C GLY A 127 10.40 19.18 -8.71
N GLU A 128 9.23 18.59 -8.65
CA GLU A 128 8.20 18.91 -7.68
C GLU A 128 7.81 17.66 -6.93
N ALA A 129 7.47 17.84 -5.64
CA ALA A 129 6.93 16.78 -4.82
C ALA A 129 5.73 17.31 -4.04
N TYR A 130 4.58 16.70 -4.23
CA TYR A 130 3.33 17.07 -3.59
C TYR A 130 3.17 16.30 -2.28
N TRP A 131 2.67 16.99 -1.25
CA TRP A 131 2.53 16.41 0.07
C TRP A 131 1.63 15.20 0.11
N ASP A 132 0.49 15.27 -0.56
CA ASP A 132 -0.51 14.20 -0.65
C ASP A 132 -0.05 12.97 -1.41
N GLU A 133 0.98 13.10 -2.25
CA GLU A 133 1.57 11.98 -2.99
C GLU A 133 2.68 11.25 -2.21
N PHE A 134 3.43 11.97 -1.37
CA PHE A 134 4.64 11.43 -0.73
C PHE A 134 4.52 11.22 0.77
N ALA A 135 3.69 12.00 1.48
CA ALA A 135 3.57 11.87 2.93
C ALA A 135 2.85 10.58 3.31
N PRO A 136 3.46 9.71 4.12
CA PRO A 136 2.84 8.46 4.53
C PRO A 136 1.73 8.73 5.55
N VAL A 137 0.55 8.22 5.28
CA VAL A 137 -0.60 8.30 6.17
C VAL A 137 -0.95 6.92 6.69
N LYS A 138 -1.51 6.86 7.89
CA LYS A 138 -2.05 5.63 8.45
C LYS A 138 -3.41 5.85 9.06
N GLU A 139 -4.20 4.80 9.02
CA GLU A 139 -5.52 4.80 9.62
C GLU A 139 -5.43 4.76 11.15
N VAL A 140 -6.27 5.57 11.78
CA VAL A 140 -6.39 5.60 13.25
C VAL A 140 -7.32 4.48 13.68
N TRP A 141 -6.87 3.67 14.65
CA TRP A 141 -7.68 2.62 15.25
C TRP A 141 -8.34 3.12 16.52
N ALA A 142 -9.65 2.96 16.62
CA ALA A 142 -10.43 3.29 17.79
C ALA A 142 -10.99 2.02 18.47
N GLU A 143 -11.28 2.10 19.76
CA GLU A 143 -11.99 1.05 20.46
C GLU A 143 -13.50 1.22 20.25
N ASP A 144 -14.18 0.13 19.93
CA ASP A 144 -15.65 0.08 19.87
C ASP A 144 -16.26 -0.08 21.28
N ASP A 145 -17.58 0.02 21.37
CA ASP A 145 -18.31 -0.11 22.65
C ASP A 145 -18.06 -1.46 23.37
N SER A 146 -17.49 -2.44 22.67
CA SER A 146 -17.09 -3.74 23.24
C SER A 146 -15.62 -3.81 23.65
N GLY A 147 -14.87 -2.68 23.60
CA GLY A 147 -13.46 -2.60 23.93
C GLY A 147 -12.53 -3.19 22.85
N ARG A 148 -13.02 -3.39 21.62
CA ARG A 148 -12.22 -3.92 20.50
C ARG A 148 -11.69 -2.81 19.64
N ARG A 149 -10.44 -2.94 19.24
CA ARG A 149 -9.81 -1.99 18.31
C ARG A 149 -10.29 -2.24 16.89
N ARG A 150 -10.86 -1.20 16.26
CA ARG A 150 -11.32 -1.22 14.85
C ARG A 150 -10.78 -0.04 14.07
N PRO A 151 -10.66 -0.17 12.74
CA PRO A 151 -10.37 0.97 11.87
C PRO A 151 -11.45 2.04 12.05
N SER A 152 -11.04 3.29 12.28
CA SER A 152 -11.98 4.40 12.55
C SER A 152 -12.43 5.14 11.28
N GLY A 153 -11.86 4.82 10.12
CA GLY A 153 -12.02 5.58 8.87
C GLY A 153 -11.33 6.94 8.89
N LYS A 154 -10.61 7.27 9.97
CA LYS A 154 -9.84 8.52 10.07
C LYS A 154 -8.37 8.24 9.81
N PHE A 155 -7.72 9.15 9.09
CA PHE A 155 -6.31 9.03 8.74
C PHE A 155 -5.49 10.12 9.43
N THR A 156 -4.24 9.80 9.74
CA THR A 156 -3.25 10.73 10.28
C THR A 156 -1.91 10.53 9.60
N LEU A 157 -1.07 11.55 9.58
CA LEU A 157 0.33 11.39 9.20
C LEU A 157 0.97 10.33 10.10
N ASP A 158 1.72 9.38 9.51
CA ASP A 158 2.39 8.35 10.31
C ASP A 158 3.40 9.00 11.27
N PRO A 159 3.15 8.98 12.60
CA PRO A 159 4.01 9.62 13.58
C PRO A 159 5.39 8.95 13.70
N THR A 160 5.54 7.73 13.19
CA THR A 160 6.82 7.00 13.18
C THR A 160 7.69 7.38 11.99
N SER A 161 7.08 7.95 10.94
CA SER A 161 7.79 8.33 9.72
C SER A 161 8.70 9.55 9.93
N PRO A 162 9.78 9.68 9.16
CA PRO A 162 10.60 10.88 9.12
C PRO A 162 9.82 12.15 8.71
N TYR A 163 8.72 12.02 7.97
CA TYR A 163 7.86 13.13 7.59
C TYR A 163 7.22 13.84 8.79
N ALA A 164 6.92 13.10 9.86
CA ALA A 164 6.41 13.70 11.09
C ALA A 164 7.44 14.59 11.83
N LYS A 165 8.73 14.29 11.67
CA LYS A 165 9.82 14.99 12.35
C LYS A 165 10.49 16.06 11.48
N MET A 166 10.59 15.79 10.16
CA MET A 166 11.35 16.62 9.22
C MET A 166 10.56 16.77 7.89
N PRO A 167 9.33 17.34 7.92
CA PRO A 167 8.42 17.34 6.77
C PRO A 167 9.01 18.02 5.54
N ARG A 168 9.58 19.21 5.70
CA ARG A 168 10.17 19.97 4.59
C ARG A 168 11.38 19.26 3.99
N LEU A 169 12.26 18.70 4.83
CA LEU A 169 13.44 17.98 4.35
C LEU A 169 13.07 16.74 3.55
N MET A 170 12.04 15.99 4.01
CA MET A 170 11.61 14.79 3.32
C MET A 170 11.00 15.13 1.96
N LEU A 171 10.12 16.14 1.91
CA LEU A 171 9.51 16.58 0.66
C LEU A 171 10.56 17.15 -0.32
N GLN A 172 11.55 17.90 0.18
CA GLN A 172 12.68 18.39 -0.63
C GLN A 172 13.49 17.23 -1.26
N LYS A 173 13.74 16.15 -0.52
CA LYS A 173 14.45 14.97 -1.05
C LYS A 173 13.69 14.36 -2.24
N CYS A 174 12.36 14.26 -2.14
CA CYS A 174 11.52 13.78 -3.22
C CYS A 174 11.57 14.71 -4.43
N ALA A 175 11.43 16.03 -4.24
CA ALA A 175 11.50 17.01 -5.31
C ALA A 175 12.87 16.98 -6.03
N GLU A 176 13.97 16.88 -5.27
CA GLU A 176 15.32 16.76 -5.86
C GLU A 176 15.46 15.47 -6.69
N ALA A 177 14.93 14.34 -6.21
CA ALA A 177 14.94 13.08 -6.94
C ALA A 177 14.12 13.16 -8.24
N GLN A 178 12.96 13.82 -8.22
CA GLN A 178 12.14 14.07 -9.41
C GLN A 178 12.89 14.93 -10.44
N ALA A 179 13.56 16.01 -10.00
CA ALA A 179 14.37 16.85 -10.89
C ALA A 179 15.51 16.05 -11.55
N LEU A 180 16.20 15.20 -10.79
CA LEU A 180 17.28 14.37 -11.30
C LEU A 180 16.77 13.35 -12.34
N ARG A 181 15.65 12.69 -12.10
CA ARG A 181 15.04 11.77 -13.07
C ARG A 181 14.58 12.47 -14.35
N ALA A 182 13.98 13.64 -14.21
CA ALA A 182 13.54 14.43 -15.35
C ALA A 182 14.73 14.92 -16.22
N GLY A 183 15.79 15.37 -15.58
CA GLY A 183 16.97 15.89 -16.27
C GLY A 183 17.88 14.80 -16.84
N TRP A 184 18.07 13.69 -16.15
CA TRP A 184 19.03 12.64 -16.48
C TRP A 184 18.40 11.24 -16.39
N PRO A 185 17.39 10.94 -17.23
CA PRO A 185 16.64 9.70 -17.15
C PRO A 185 17.50 8.44 -17.35
N GLU A 186 18.54 8.51 -18.16
CA GLU A 186 19.46 7.37 -18.39
C GLU A 186 20.25 7.00 -17.11
N THR A 187 20.55 7.98 -16.27
CA THR A 187 21.32 7.78 -15.03
C THR A 187 20.43 7.43 -13.84
N PHE A 188 19.22 8.02 -13.77
CA PHE A 188 18.36 7.92 -12.59
C PHE A 188 17.06 7.16 -12.84
N GLY A 189 16.84 6.61 -14.04
CA GLY A 189 15.69 5.75 -14.33
C GLY A 189 15.71 4.51 -13.42
N GLY A 190 14.60 4.28 -12.70
CA GLY A 190 14.48 3.15 -11.76
C GLY A 190 15.23 3.29 -10.42
N VAL A 191 15.85 4.46 -10.17
CA VAL A 191 16.50 4.75 -8.88
C VAL A 191 15.51 5.43 -7.94
N TYR A 192 15.27 4.84 -6.77
CA TYR A 192 14.35 5.35 -5.75
C TYR A 192 15.09 5.80 -4.50
N THR A 193 14.54 6.80 -3.81
CA THR A 193 15.03 7.28 -2.52
C THR A 193 14.23 6.72 -1.36
N GLU A 194 14.83 6.74 -0.15
CA GLU A 194 14.13 6.39 1.09
C GLU A 194 12.85 7.20 1.29
N ALA A 195 12.89 8.50 0.98
CA ALA A 195 11.76 9.40 1.18
C ALA A 195 10.54 9.04 0.31
N GLU A 196 10.77 8.48 -0.87
CA GLU A 196 9.73 8.03 -1.80
C GLU A 196 9.15 6.68 -1.39
N MET A 197 9.94 5.82 -0.77
CA MET A 197 9.51 4.48 -0.38
C MET A 197 8.62 4.47 0.87
N HIS A 198 8.71 5.49 1.73
CA HIS A 198 7.91 5.53 2.98
C HIS A 198 6.41 5.45 2.75
N ARG A 199 5.88 6.07 1.70
CA ARG A 199 4.45 6.01 1.39
C ARG A 199 4.05 4.62 0.90
N ALA A 200 4.78 4.06 -0.04
CA ALA A 200 4.49 2.72 -0.57
C ALA A 200 4.50 1.65 0.53
N GLU A 201 5.43 1.77 1.49
CA GLU A 201 5.50 0.88 2.65
C GLU A 201 4.31 1.09 3.61
N ALA A 202 3.93 2.34 3.88
CA ALA A 202 2.79 2.65 4.72
C ALA A 202 1.47 2.14 4.12
N GLU A 203 1.27 2.30 2.83
CA GLU A 203 0.09 1.78 2.11
C GLU A 203 0.05 0.24 2.10
N ALA A 204 1.18 -0.43 1.86
CA ALA A 204 1.27 -1.88 1.90
C ALA A 204 0.98 -2.43 3.30
N ASN A 205 1.51 -1.80 4.35
CA ASN A 205 1.26 -2.18 5.74
C ASN A 205 -0.20 -1.94 6.14
N ALA A 206 -0.80 -0.82 5.74
CA ALA A 206 -2.20 -0.52 6.00
C ALA A 206 -3.13 -1.55 5.34
N ALA A 207 -2.90 -1.88 4.08
CA ALA A 207 -3.65 -2.91 3.36
C ALA A 207 -3.53 -4.29 4.02
N GLU A 208 -2.34 -4.66 4.52
CA GLU A 208 -2.14 -5.91 5.26
C GLU A 208 -2.93 -5.95 6.57
N ILE A 209 -2.94 -4.84 7.31
CA ILE A 209 -3.66 -4.74 8.59
C ILE A 209 -5.17 -4.89 8.37
N VAL A 210 -5.72 -4.18 7.38
CA VAL A 210 -7.14 -4.29 7.00
C VAL A 210 -7.49 -5.73 6.61
N ARG A 211 -6.68 -6.36 5.77
CA ARG A 211 -6.89 -7.75 5.35
C ARG A 211 -6.85 -8.74 6.52
N LYS A 212 -5.92 -8.56 7.47
CA LYS A 212 -5.89 -9.40 8.68
C LYS A 212 -7.15 -9.23 9.51
N TYR A 213 -7.57 -7.99 9.69
CA TYR A 213 -8.80 -7.69 10.42
C TYR A 213 -10.01 -8.35 9.76
N GLU A 214 -10.17 -8.26 8.45
CA GLU A 214 -11.23 -8.92 7.70
C GLU A 214 -11.22 -10.45 7.86
N VAL A 215 -10.02 -11.07 7.83
CA VAL A 215 -9.87 -12.51 8.05
C VAL A 215 -10.23 -12.92 9.47
N GLU A 216 -9.77 -12.17 10.47
CA GLU A 216 -10.09 -12.44 11.89
C GLU A 216 -11.59 -12.25 12.16
N GLU A 217 -12.19 -11.21 11.60
CA GLU A 217 -13.64 -10.96 11.72
C GLU A 217 -14.44 -12.08 11.06
N ARG A 218 -14.03 -12.52 9.86
CA ARG A 218 -14.66 -13.66 9.17
C ARG A 218 -14.52 -14.97 9.96
N GLN A 219 -13.35 -15.24 10.52
CA GLN A 219 -13.13 -16.42 11.37
C GLN A 219 -14.00 -16.37 12.65
N ARG A 220 -14.14 -15.19 13.25
CA ARG A 220 -15.01 -14.99 14.40
C ARG A 220 -16.48 -15.22 14.05
N MET A 221 -16.95 -14.74 12.91
CA MET A 221 -18.30 -14.97 12.42
C MET A 221 -18.58 -16.44 12.12
N LEU A 222 -17.57 -17.20 11.69
CA LEU A 222 -17.70 -18.66 11.52
C LEU A 222 -17.90 -19.41 12.84
N GLY A 223 -17.38 -18.89 13.95
CA GLY A 223 -17.55 -19.46 15.30
C GLY A 223 -18.77 -18.93 16.08
N GLY A 224 -19.48 -17.94 15.53
CA GLY A 224 -20.60 -17.25 16.19
C GLY A 224 -21.96 -17.99 16.13
N PRO A 225 -23.05 -17.34 16.60
CA PRO A 225 -24.40 -17.88 16.47
C PRO A 225 -24.71 -18.09 14.99
N GLY A 226 -25.21 -19.27 14.64
CA GLY A 226 -25.57 -19.58 13.25
C GLY A 226 -27.04 -19.25 12.99
N LEU A 227 -27.32 -18.89 11.76
CA LEU A 227 -28.67 -18.72 11.23
C LEU A 227 -29.35 -20.10 11.07
N LEU A 228 -30.61 -20.20 11.48
CA LEU A 228 -31.39 -21.39 11.21
C LEU A 228 -32.15 -21.21 9.90
N MET A 229 -31.76 -21.98 8.88
CA MET A 229 -32.26 -21.85 7.52
C MET A 229 -32.81 -23.17 6.97
N VAL A 230 -33.73 -23.08 6.02
CA VAL A 230 -34.33 -24.23 5.34
C VAL A 230 -33.95 -24.16 3.85
N PHE A 231 -33.21 -25.16 3.36
CA PHE A 231 -32.74 -25.23 1.98
C PHE A 231 -33.57 -26.18 1.10
N ASP A 232 -34.36 -27.06 1.68
CA ASP A 232 -35.15 -28.04 0.96
C ASP A 232 -36.67 -27.98 1.32
N ASP A 233 -37.48 -28.75 0.59
CA ASP A 233 -38.92 -28.83 0.82
C ASP A 233 -39.30 -29.65 2.07
N THR A 234 -38.34 -30.32 2.71
CA THR A 234 -38.59 -31.15 3.91
C THR A 234 -38.69 -30.32 5.18
N ALA A 235 -38.53 -28.99 5.10
CA ALA A 235 -38.52 -28.04 6.21
C ALA A 235 -37.49 -28.36 7.31
N ARG A 236 -36.44 -29.10 6.96
CA ARG A 236 -35.32 -29.37 7.86
C ARG A 236 -34.52 -28.11 8.10
N LEU A 237 -34.39 -27.72 9.37
CA LEU A 237 -33.57 -26.60 9.78
C LEU A 237 -32.08 -26.98 9.77
N GLU A 238 -31.32 -26.25 9.01
CA GLU A 238 -29.86 -26.30 8.98
C GLU A 238 -29.31 -25.07 9.74
N LYS A 239 -28.38 -25.30 10.67
CA LYS A 239 -27.70 -24.21 11.36
C LYS A 239 -26.48 -23.80 10.55
N VAL A 240 -26.52 -22.61 9.91
CA VAL A 240 -25.46 -22.08 9.05
C VAL A 240 -24.73 -20.96 9.80
N PRO A 241 -23.42 -21.07 10.04
CA PRO A 241 -22.64 -19.99 10.63
C PRO A 241 -22.74 -18.71 9.78
N ILE A 242 -22.88 -17.54 10.42
CA ILE A 242 -23.10 -16.26 9.70
C ILE A 242 -21.99 -15.98 8.70
N GLY A 243 -20.72 -16.25 9.05
CA GLY A 243 -19.58 -16.01 8.17
C GLY A 243 -19.52 -16.91 6.93
N SER A 244 -20.28 -18.02 6.88
CA SER A 244 -20.40 -18.91 5.71
C SER A 244 -21.78 -18.88 5.06
N ALA A 245 -22.70 -18.05 5.58
CA ALA A 245 -24.07 -18.02 5.13
C ALA A 245 -24.20 -17.58 3.67
N ALA A 246 -23.43 -16.56 3.26
CA ALA A 246 -23.41 -16.11 1.86
C ALA A 246 -23.00 -17.24 0.92
N ASP A 247 -21.89 -17.90 1.20
CA ASP A 247 -21.35 -18.99 0.35
C ASP A 247 -22.34 -20.14 0.27
N ARG A 248 -22.91 -20.55 1.40
CA ARG A 248 -23.89 -21.66 1.46
C ARG A 248 -25.20 -21.35 0.73
N ILE A 249 -25.69 -20.10 0.86
CA ILE A 249 -26.90 -19.66 0.15
C ILE A 249 -26.63 -19.59 -1.37
N MET A 250 -25.47 -19.04 -1.77
CA MET A 250 -25.11 -18.97 -3.18
C MET A 250 -24.95 -20.35 -3.82
N GLU A 251 -24.32 -21.30 -3.13
CA GLU A 251 -24.23 -22.69 -3.56
C GLU A 251 -25.62 -23.28 -3.83
N PHE A 252 -26.55 -23.10 -2.90
CA PHE A 252 -27.94 -23.54 -3.07
C PHE A 252 -28.60 -22.86 -4.28
N LEU A 253 -28.54 -21.55 -4.37
CA LEU A 253 -29.16 -20.78 -5.45
C LEU A 253 -28.60 -21.12 -6.82
N GLN A 254 -27.34 -21.56 -6.94
CA GLN A 254 -26.75 -21.99 -8.21
C GLN A 254 -27.43 -23.22 -8.80
N SER A 255 -27.93 -24.11 -7.95
CA SER A 255 -28.62 -25.36 -8.36
C SER A 255 -30.16 -25.27 -8.28
N ALA A 256 -30.70 -24.26 -7.63
CA ALA A 256 -32.14 -24.10 -7.42
C ALA A 256 -32.87 -23.67 -8.70
N ASP A 257 -34.05 -24.25 -8.92
CA ASP A 257 -34.96 -23.79 -9.96
C ASP A 257 -35.66 -22.45 -9.52
N PRO A 258 -36.35 -21.74 -10.45
CA PRO A 258 -36.99 -20.46 -10.11
C PRO A 258 -38.02 -20.52 -8.97
N LYS A 259 -38.75 -21.65 -8.83
CA LYS A 259 -39.73 -21.88 -7.77
C LYS A 259 -39.03 -22.13 -6.44
N GLU A 260 -37.98 -22.91 -6.43
CA GLU A 260 -37.16 -23.18 -5.23
C GLU A 260 -36.49 -21.91 -4.71
N ALA A 261 -35.91 -21.08 -5.61
CA ALA A 261 -35.30 -19.79 -5.23
C ALA A 261 -36.33 -18.84 -4.60
N TYR A 262 -37.55 -18.76 -5.15
CA TYR A 262 -38.64 -17.97 -4.60
C TYR A 262 -39.06 -18.48 -3.22
N ASN A 263 -39.32 -19.77 -3.08
CA ASN A 263 -39.73 -20.40 -1.82
C ASN A 263 -38.65 -20.32 -0.75
N PHE A 264 -37.36 -20.39 -1.11
CA PHE A 264 -36.24 -20.18 -0.19
C PHE A 264 -36.31 -18.80 0.45
N GLY A 265 -36.52 -17.75 -0.35
CA GLY A 265 -36.66 -16.37 0.16
C GLY A 265 -37.82 -16.22 1.15
N LEU A 266 -38.98 -16.85 0.86
CA LEU A 266 -40.14 -16.82 1.74
C LEU A 266 -39.94 -17.57 3.07
N ARG A 267 -39.38 -18.78 2.99
CA ARG A 267 -39.17 -19.65 4.16
C ARG A 267 -38.15 -19.09 5.15
N ASN A 268 -37.13 -18.39 4.62
CA ASN A 268 -36.01 -17.90 5.40
C ASN A 268 -36.05 -16.38 5.67
N THR A 269 -37.23 -15.76 5.63
CA THR A 269 -37.38 -14.30 5.77
C THR A 269 -36.76 -13.77 7.07
N GLU A 270 -36.92 -14.47 8.20
CA GLU A 270 -36.36 -14.03 9.49
C GLU A 270 -34.83 -14.20 9.52
N ALA A 271 -34.33 -15.36 9.08
CA ALA A 271 -32.91 -15.62 9.01
C ALA A 271 -32.19 -14.63 8.04
N LEU A 272 -32.81 -14.29 6.91
CA LEU A 272 -32.30 -13.30 5.96
C LEU A 272 -32.32 -11.88 6.55
N ARG A 273 -33.29 -11.52 7.39
CA ARG A 273 -33.28 -10.24 8.12
C ARG A 273 -32.16 -10.16 9.14
N GLU A 274 -31.96 -11.24 9.89
CA GLU A 274 -30.84 -11.33 10.84
C GLU A 274 -29.50 -11.26 10.10
N PHE A 275 -29.37 -11.98 8.99
CA PHE A 275 -28.20 -11.92 8.13
C PHE A 275 -27.95 -10.50 7.61
N TRP A 276 -29.02 -9.79 7.17
CA TRP A 276 -28.93 -8.40 6.74
C TRP A 276 -28.43 -7.45 7.83
N ALA A 277 -28.88 -7.62 9.06
CA ALA A 277 -28.45 -6.79 10.18
C ALA A 277 -26.94 -6.94 10.50
N GLN A 278 -26.35 -8.10 10.20
CA GLN A 278 -24.96 -8.40 10.53
C GLN A 278 -23.99 -8.30 9.34
N CYS A 279 -24.46 -8.61 8.12
CA CYS A 279 -23.66 -8.66 6.90
C CYS A 279 -24.38 -7.96 5.73
N PRO A 280 -24.61 -6.64 5.78
CA PRO A 280 -25.48 -5.93 4.81
C PRO A 280 -24.98 -6.02 3.35
N VAL A 281 -23.68 -6.08 3.11
CA VAL A 281 -23.11 -6.17 1.75
C VAL A 281 -23.39 -7.53 1.12
N ASP A 282 -23.11 -8.59 1.85
CA ASP A 282 -23.36 -9.97 1.39
C ASP A 282 -24.87 -10.22 1.24
N ALA A 283 -25.68 -9.74 2.20
CA ALA A 283 -27.13 -9.87 2.15
C ALA A 283 -27.76 -9.14 0.95
N LEU A 284 -27.20 -7.99 0.54
CA LEU A 284 -27.64 -7.31 -0.68
C LEU A 284 -27.36 -8.14 -1.93
N THR A 285 -26.22 -8.80 -1.99
CA THR A 285 -25.84 -9.69 -3.09
C THR A 285 -26.77 -10.89 -3.16
N ILE A 286 -27.03 -11.53 -2.02
CA ILE A 286 -27.98 -12.66 -1.90
C ILE A 286 -29.40 -12.25 -2.32
N LYS A 287 -29.87 -11.10 -1.86
CA LYS A 287 -31.19 -10.58 -2.25
C LYS A 287 -31.33 -10.43 -3.76
N LYS A 288 -30.35 -9.81 -4.41
CA LYS A 288 -30.32 -9.64 -5.86
C LYS A 288 -30.32 -10.99 -6.59
N GLU A 289 -29.58 -11.97 -6.10
CA GLU A 289 -29.52 -13.29 -6.71
C GLU A 289 -30.85 -14.04 -6.56
N ILE A 290 -31.50 -13.97 -5.40
CA ILE A 290 -32.86 -14.54 -5.21
C ILE A 290 -33.83 -13.89 -6.16
N GLU A 291 -33.85 -12.56 -6.28
CA GLU A 291 -34.73 -11.80 -7.20
C GLU A 291 -34.46 -12.18 -8.66
N LEU A 292 -33.19 -12.31 -9.07
CA LEU A 292 -32.81 -12.68 -10.41
C LEU A 292 -33.28 -14.08 -10.79
N ARG A 293 -33.05 -15.06 -9.91
CA ARG A 293 -33.41 -16.46 -10.17
C ARG A 293 -34.88 -16.75 -10.08
N SER A 294 -35.61 -16.05 -9.22
CA SER A 294 -37.05 -16.20 -9.07
C SER A 294 -37.87 -15.40 -10.08
N LYS A 295 -37.22 -14.59 -10.96
CA LYS A 295 -37.88 -13.67 -11.89
C LYS A 295 -38.92 -14.32 -12.80
N ASP A 296 -38.65 -15.54 -13.25
CA ASP A 296 -39.51 -16.26 -14.20
C ASP A 296 -40.61 -17.08 -13.50
N TYR A 297 -40.63 -17.11 -12.18
CA TYR A 297 -41.64 -17.79 -11.37
C TYR A 297 -42.75 -16.81 -10.96
N LYS A 298 -43.99 -17.07 -11.39
CA LYS A 298 -45.20 -16.39 -10.91
C LYS A 298 -45.96 -17.33 -10.02
N PRO A 299 -46.12 -17.02 -8.70
CA PRO A 299 -46.96 -17.84 -7.82
C PRO A 299 -48.40 -17.80 -8.35
N GLU A 300 -49.05 -18.92 -8.45
CA GLU A 300 -50.50 -18.98 -8.75
C GLU A 300 -51.24 -18.24 -7.62
N GLU A 301 -52.00 -17.19 -8.01
CA GLU A 301 -52.90 -16.52 -7.07
C GLU A 301 -53.88 -17.59 -6.54
N ARG A 302 -53.73 -17.92 -5.23
CA ARG A 302 -54.78 -18.71 -4.54
C ARG A 302 -56.02 -17.83 -4.57
N ALA A 303 -56.99 -18.23 -5.38
CA ALA A 303 -58.35 -17.76 -5.29
C ALA A 303 -58.80 -17.88 -3.84
N ALA A 304 -59.22 -16.76 -3.27
CA ALA A 304 -59.70 -16.60 -1.92
C ALA A 304 -60.99 -17.43 -1.68
#